data_8a02dbe6d14856f80fc4e556df4ea22b
#
_entry.id   8a02dbe6d14856f80fc4e556df4ea22b
#
_cell.length_a   1.000
_cell.length_b   1.000
_cell.length_c   1.000
_cell.angle_alpha   90.00
_cell.angle_beta   90.00
_cell.angle_gamma   90.00
#
_symmetry.space_group_name_H-M   'P 1'
#
loop_
_entity.id
_entity.type
_entity.pdbx_description
1 polymer ?
#
loop_
_entity_poly.entity_id
_entity_poly.type
_entity_poly.pdbx_seq_one_letter_code
_entity_poly.pdbx_strand_id
1 'polypeptide(L)'
;MVMDRDYMAEFTDVPEEMEAHLKDKTPEWAADITGLTVEEIEAFAKLYCDTDRAFIRMGYGFSRSRNGAVNVHAVSCIPAIVGKWKHPSGGIFYSNSGIFKWDKTLIEGLDVRDTSVRVLDQSRIGPILTGDK
;
A
#
# COMPACT_ATOMS: atom_id res chain seq x y z
N MET A 1 10.45 4.04 -20.23
CA MET A 1 10.41 3.32 -18.94
C MET A 1 10.86 1.89 -19.19
N VAL A 2 11.87 1.42 -18.52
CA VAL A 2 12.44 0.08 -18.76
C VAL A 2 12.10 -0.78 -17.54
N MET A 3 11.34 -1.87 -17.74
CA MET A 3 11.15 -2.91 -16.74
C MET A 3 12.49 -3.61 -16.50
N ASP A 4 12.79 -3.90 -15.25
CA ASP A 4 13.96 -4.70 -14.88
C ASP A 4 13.62 -6.20 -15.01
N ARG A 5 13.74 -6.72 -16.22
CA ARG A 5 13.33 -8.09 -16.54
C ARG A 5 14.15 -9.14 -15.80
N ASP A 6 15.44 -8.89 -15.58
CA ASP A 6 16.30 -9.81 -14.86
C ASP A 6 15.89 -9.90 -13.39
N TYR A 7 15.62 -8.75 -12.78
CA TYR A 7 15.11 -8.71 -11.39
C TYR A 7 13.75 -9.39 -11.27
N MET A 8 12.84 -9.10 -12.20
CA MET A 8 11.50 -9.72 -12.19
C MET A 8 11.59 -11.24 -12.35
N ALA A 9 12.44 -11.74 -13.24
CA ALA A 9 12.61 -13.19 -13.46
C ALA A 9 13.17 -13.90 -12.22
N GLU A 10 14.01 -13.25 -11.42
CA GLU A 10 14.62 -13.85 -10.23
C GLU A 10 13.73 -13.74 -8.98
N PHE A 11 12.98 -12.62 -8.84
CA PHE A 11 12.31 -12.27 -7.57
C PHE A 11 10.78 -12.16 -7.67
N THR A 12 10.17 -12.48 -8.80
CA THR A 12 8.70 -12.49 -8.96
C THR A 12 8.21 -13.79 -9.56
N ASP A 13 6.94 -14.16 -9.29
CA ASP A 13 6.40 -15.46 -9.69
C ASP A 13 5.96 -15.51 -11.16
N VAL A 14 5.18 -14.53 -11.61
CA VAL A 14 4.49 -14.57 -12.94
C VAL A 14 4.56 -13.21 -13.67
N PRO A 15 5.76 -12.72 -13.99
CA PRO A 15 5.93 -11.40 -14.60
C PRO A 15 5.21 -11.26 -15.95
N GLU A 16 5.09 -12.32 -16.71
CA GLU A 16 4.43 -12.33 -18.03
C GLU A 16 2.91 -12.14 -17.89
N GLU A 17 2.30 -12.69 -16.84
CA GLU A 17 0.87 -12.50 -16.57
C GLU A 17 0.57 -11.05 -16.17
N MET A 18 1.45 -10.43 -15.38
CA MET A 18 1.35 -9.01 -15.03
C MET A 18 1.48 -8.14 -16.28
N GLU A 19 2.45 -8.41 -17.15
CA GLU A 19 2.63 -7.67 -18.40
C GLU A 19 1.39 -7.79 -19.31
N ALA A 20 0.83 -8.98 -19.42
CA ALA A 20 -0.39 -9.22 -20.18
C ALA A 20 -1.60 -8.48 -19.59
N HIS A 21 -1.73 -8.48 -18.25
CA HIS A 21 -2.79 -7.75 -17.55
C HIS A 21 -2.72 -6.23 -17.75
N LEU A 22 -1.50 -5.69 -17.85
CA LEU A 22 -1.29 -4.24 -17.99
C LEU A 22 -1.41 -3.73 -19.43
N LYS A 23 -1.57 -4.61 -20.41
CA LYS A 23 -1.54 -4.26 -21.83
C LYS A 23 -2.58 -3.20 -22.24
N ASP A 24 -3.74 -3.23 -21.62
CA ASP A 24 -4.85 -2.29 -21.85
C ASP A 24 -4.95 -1.17 -20.79
N LYS A 25 -4.04 -1.14 -19.83
CA LYS A 25 -3.96 -0.13 -18.76
C LYS A 25 -2.99 0.99 -19.16
N THR A 26 -3.38 1.73 -20.19
CA THR A 26 -2.55 2.81 -20.74
C THR A 26 -2.57 4.06 -19.84
N PRO A 27 -1.62 5.01 -20.03
CA PRO A 27 -1.69 6.29 -19.34
C PRO A 27 -3.00 7.05 -19.58
N GLU A 28 -3.59 6.95 -20.78
CA GLU A 28 -4.90 7.55 -21.11
C GLU A 28 -6.01 6.89 -20.29
N TRP A 29 -6.03 5.57 -20.20
CA TRP A 29 -6.96 4.83 -19.34
C TRP A 29 -6.85 5.29 -17.87
N ALA A 30 -5.63 5.48 -17.38
CA ALA A 30 -5.41 5.95 -16.02
C ALA A 30 -5.83 7.41 -15.84
N ALA A 31 -5.60 8.27 -16.82
CA ALA A 31 -6.00 9.68 -16.80
C ALA A 31 -7.52 9.83 -16.69
N ASP A 32 -8.28 9.04 -17.46
CA ASP A 32 -9.75 9.04 -17.41
C ASP A 32 -10.32 8.66 -16.03
N ILE A 33 -9.63 7.81 -15.29
CA ILE A 33 -10.07 7.35 -13.96
C ILE A 33 -9.63 8.28 -12.84
N THR A 34 -8.39 8.80 -12.93
CA THR A 34 -7.77 9.56 -11.83
C THR A 34 -8.01 11.05 -11.90
N GLY A 35 -8.33 11.57 -13.09
CA GLY A 35 -8.41 12.99 -13.37
C GLY A 35 -7.03 13.69 -13.49
N LEU A 36 -5.94 12.92 -13.46
CA LEU A 36 -4.61 13.42 -13.80
C LEU A 36 -4.43 13.47 -15.31
N THR A 37 -3.53 14.32 -15.81
CA THR A 37 -3.18 14.30 -17.22
C THR A 37 -2.22 13.16 -17.54
N VAL A 38 -2.15 12.76 -18.79
CA VAL A 38 -1.19 11.75 -19.26
C VAL A 38 0.24 12.18 -18.95
N GLU A 39 0.56 13.46 -19.17
CA GLU A 39 1.87 14.04 -18.94
C GLU A 39 2.27 13.96 -17.44
N GLU A 40 1.33 14.19 -16.52
CA GLU A 40 1.58 14.06 -15.07
C GLU A 40 1.88 12.62 -14.68
N ILE A 41 1.12 11.67 -15.22
CA ILE A 41 1.31 10.22 -14.97
C ILE A 41 2.68 9.77 -15.51
N GLU A 42 3.01 10.14 -16.73
CA GLU A 42 4.29 9.78 -17.37
C GLU A 42 5.47 10.46 -16.67
N ALA A 43 5.34 11.73 -16.28
CA ALA A 43 6.38 12.45 -15.55
C ALA A 43 6.67 11.79 -14.21
N PHE A 44 5.63 11.38 -13.46
CA PHE A 44 5.79 10.65 -12.20
C PHE A 44 6.46 9.28 -12.42
N ALA A 45 6.01 8.53 -13.41
CA ALA A 45 6.58 7.23 -13.73
C ALA A 45 8.07 7.36 -14.11
N LYS A 46 8.42 8.38 -14.92
CA LYS A 46 9.79 8.66 -15.29
C LYS A 46 10.65 9.05 -14.09
N LEU A 47 10.17 9.96 -13.24
CA LEU A 47 10.86 10.37 -12.02
C LEU A 47 11.17 9.18 -11.12
N TYR A 48 10.18 8.31 -10.90
CA TYR A 48 10.36 7.12 -10.07
C TYR A 48 11.36 6.14 -10.69
N CYS A 49 11.28 5.89 -12.00
CA CYS A 49 12.17 4.98 -12.68
C CYS A 49 13.63 5.47 -12.70
N ASP A 50 13.84 6.76 -12.92
CA ASP A 50 15.19 7.36 -13.04
C ASP A 50 15.87 7.57 -11.66
N THR A 51 15.11 7.44 -10.56
CA THR A 51 15.63 7.61 -9.20
C THR A 51 16.02 6.25 -8.61
N ASP A 52 17.29 5.92 -8.52
CA ASP A 52 17.78 4.61 -8.05
C ASP A 52 17.26 4.27 -6.66
N ARG A 53 17.36 5.18 -5.71
CA ARG A 53 16.95 4.99 -4.31
C ARG A 53 15.53 5.52 -4.06
N ALA A 54 14.59 5.14 -4.93
CA ALA A 54 13.20 5.52 -4.78
C ALA A 54 12.49 4.61 -3.78
N PHE A 55 11.72 5.23 -2.87
CA PHE A 55 11.01 4.53 -1.82
C PHE A 55 9.55 4.99 -1.75
N ILE A 56 8.63 4.03 -1.66
CA ILE A 56 7.20 4.31 -1.51
C ILE A 56 6.76 4.01 -0.07
N ARG A 57 6.23 5.01 0.62
CA ARG A 57 5.58 4.82 1.92
C ARG A 57 4.07 4.80 1.74
N MET A 58 3.46 3.65 1.93
CA MET A 58 2.01 3.51 1.92
C MET A 58 1.39 3.80 3.29
N GLY A 59 0.25 4.47 3.29
CA GLY A 59 -0.55 4.72 4.49
C GLY A 59 -1.78 3.81 4.58
N TYR A 60 -2.47 3.89 5.71
CA TYR A 60 -3.68 3.09 5.98
C TYR A 60 -4.90 3.43 5.11
N GLY A 61 -4.85 4.54 4.34
CA GLY A 61 -5.95 4.90 3.45
C GLY A 61 -6.35 3.79 2.50
N PHE A 62 -5.37 3.09 1.93
CA PHE A 62 -5.64 1.95 1.03
C PHE A 62 -6.42 0.84 1.71
N SER A 63 -6.00 0.39 2.89
CA SER A 63 -6.65 -0.73 3.58
C SER A 63 -8.07 -0.39 4.10
N ARG A 64 -8.42 0.89 4.14
CA ARG A 64 -9.75 1.37 4.53
C ARG A 64 -10.71 1.53 3.34
N SER A 65 -10.26 1.23 2.14
CA SER A 65 -11.09 1.24 0.93
C SER A 65 -11.62 -0.16 0.62
N ARG A 66 -12.69 -0.22 -0.18
CA ARG A 66 -13.33 -1.48 -0.57
C ARG A 66 -12.35 -2.45 -1.25
N ASN A 67 -11.44 -1.94 -2.07
CA ASN A 67 -10.45 -2.73 -2.81
C ASN A 67 -9.03 -2.56 -2.23
N GLY A 68 -8.91 -2.32 -0.93
CA GLY A 68 -7.66 -1.96 -0.28
C GLY A 68 -6.53 -2.96 -0.50
N ALA A 69 -6.82 -4.26 -0.41
CA ALA A 69 -5.82 -5.30 -0.62
C ALA A 69 -5.28 -5.28 -2.06
N VAL A 70 -6.15 -5.15 -3.06
CA VAL A 70 -5.76 -5.06 -4.47
C VAL A 70 -4.92 -3.80 -4.72
N ASN A 71 -5.34 -2.65 -4.16
CA ASN A 71 -4.59 -1.40 -4.29
C ASN A 71 -3.20 -1.48 -3.65
N VAL A 72 -3.10 -2.06 -2.45
CA VAL A 72 -1.81 -2.28 -1.76
C VAL A 72 -0.92 -3.19 -2.60
N HIS A 73 -1.46 -4.29 -3.13
CA HIS A 73 -0.73 -5.21 -3.99
C HIS A 73 -0.24 -4.52 -5.27
N ALA A 74 -1.11 -3.80 -5.98
CA ALA A 74 -0.75 -3.09 -7.20
C ALA A 74 0.42 -2.10 -6.97
N VAL A 75 0.35 -1.31 -5.89
CA VAL A 75 1.44 -0.38 -5.56
C VAL A 75 2.71 -1.13 -5.13
N SER A 76 2.59 -2.29 -4.47
CA SER A 76 3.76 -3.09 -4.09
C SER A 76 4.49 -3.73 -5.28
N CYS A 77 3.81 -3.92 -6.41
CA CYS A 77 4.45 -4.40 -7.64
C CYS A 77 5.34 -3.34 -8.31
N ILE A 78 5.11 -2.04 -8.08
CA ILE A 78 5.86 -0.96 -8.73
C ILE A 78 7.38 -1.10 -8.49
N PRO A 79 7.90 -1.18 -7.25
CA PRO A 79 9.33 -1.33 -7.02
C PRO A 79 9.89 -2.66 -7.53
N ALA A 80 9.08 -3.72 -7.63
CA ALA A 80 9.51 -4.98 -8.21
C ALA A 80 9.70 -4.87 -9.73
N ILE A 81 8.77 -4.23 -10.44
CA ILE A 81 8.84 -4.05 -11.90
C ILE A 81 10.10 -3.29 -12.32
N VAL A 82 10.55 -2.32 -11.53
CA VAL A 82 11.72 -1.48 -11.85
C VAL A 82 12.94 -1.78 -10.98
N GLY A 83 12.94 -2.89 -10.26
CA GLY A 83 14.09 -3.39 -9.50
C GLY A 83 14.56 -2.47 -8.35
N LYS A 84 13.68 -1.67 -7.73
CA LYS A 84 14.10 -0.72 -6.69
C LYS A 84 14.60 -1.37 -5.41
N TRP A 85 14.22 -2.60 -5.15
CA TRP A 85 14.74 -3.38 -4.02
C TRP A 85 16.23 -3.74 -4.11
N LYS A 86 16.87 -3.57 -5.30
CA LYS A 86 18.31 -3.72 -5.47
C LYS A 86 19.11 -2.64 -4.73
N HIS A 87 18.51 -1.50 -4.47
CA HIS A 87 19.18 -0.34 -3.91
C HIS A 87 18.93 -0.22 -2.40
N PRO A 88 19.95 0.08 -1.59
CA PRO A 88 19.75 0.41 -0.18
C PRO A 88 18.74 1.55 -0.04
N SER A 89 17.76 1.37 0.84
CA SER A 89 16.64 2.31 1.07
C SER A 89 15.65 2.45 -0.09
N GLY A 90 15.75 1.62 -1.13
CA GLY A 90 14.72 1.53 -2.17
C GLY A 90 13.59 0.59 -1.78
N GLY A 91 12.52 0.57 -2.60
CA GLY A 91 11.40 -0.36 -2.44
C GLY A 91 10.14 0.26 -1.89
N ILE A 92 9.39 -0.49 -1.09
CA ILE A 92 8.10 -0.06 -0.54
C ILE A 92 7.95 -0.50 0.90
N PHE A 93 7.20 0.30 1.65
CA PHE A 93 6.89 0.01 3.04
C PHE A 93 5.44 0.38 3.35
N TYR A 94 4.73 -0.52 3.99
CA TYR A 94 3.40 -0.24 4.48
C TYR A 94 3.46 0.06 5.99
N SER A 95 2.75 -0.63 6.82
CA SER A 95 2.83 -0.51 8.27
C SER A 95 3.46 -1.76 8.86
N ASN A 96 4.41 -1.57 9.77
CA ASN A 96 5.04 -2.66 10.50
C ASN A 96 4.81 -2.60 12.00
N SER A 97 3.86 -1.80 12.46
CA SER A 97 3.60 -1.64 13.90
C SER A 97 3.28 -2.97 14.61
N GLY A 98 2.77 -3.97 13.86
CA GLY A 98 2.53 -5.31 14.38
C GLY A 98 3.76 -6.21 14.53
N ILE A 99 4.91 -5.83 13.96
CA ILE A 99 6.17 -6.60 14.04
C ILE A 99 6.78 -6.47 15.44
N PHE A 100 6.62 -5.30 16.05
CA PHE A 100 7.16 -4.99 17.35
C PHE A 100 6.07 -5.06 18.43
N LYS A 101 6.34 -5.80 19.49
CA LYS A 101 5.50 -5.76 20.68
C LYS A 101 5.94 -4.56 21.52
N TRP A 102 5.09 -3.56 21.59
CA TRP A 102 5.28 -2.39 22.43
C TRP A 102 4.57 -2.59 23.76
N ASP A 103 5.21 -2.22 24.85
CA ASP A 103 4.49 -1.98 26.09
C ASP A 103 3.71 -0.67 25.95
N LYS A 104 2.38 -0.79 25.89
CA LYS A 104 1.50 0.35 25.68
C LYS A 104 0.90 0.90 26.98
N THR A 105 1.34 0.38 28.13
CA THR A 105 0.76 0.73 29.43
C THR A 105 0.75 2.24 29.63
N LEU A 106 1.87 2.93 29.35
CA LEU A 106 1.95 4.38 29.49
C LEU A 106 1.04 5.15 28.53
N ILE A 107 0.87 4.65 27.29
CA ILE A 107 0.11 5.33 26.24
C ILE A 107 -1.39 5.09 26.39
N GLU A 108 -1.78 3.87 26.76
CA GLU A 108 -3.16 3.44 26.89
C GLU A 108 -3.68 3.51 28.33
N GLY A 109 -2.83 3.85 29.29
CA GLY A 109 -3.17 3.89 30.73
C GLY A 109 -3.65 2.56 31.27
N LEU A 110 -3.03 1.44 30.83
CA LEU A 110 -3.51 0.10 31.17
C LEU A 110 -3.46 -0.22 32.65
N ASP A 111 -2.56 0.43 33.37
CA ASP A 111 -2.35 0.31 34.82
C ASP A 111 -3.37 1.09 35.67
N VAL A 112 -3.99 2.13 35.09
CA VAL A 112 -4.96 3.01 35.76
C VAL A 112 -6.36 2.92 35.18
N ARG A 113 -6.55 2.17 34.10
CA ARG A 113 -7.83 2.04 33.41
C ARG A 113 -8.83 1.27 34.28
N ASP A 114 -10.01 1.84 34.48
CA ASP A 114 -11.14 1.15 35.10
C ASP A 114 -11.64 0.03 34.16
N THR A 115 -11.37 -1.22 34.52
CA THR A 115 -11.77 -2.41 33.75
C THR A 115 -13.26 -2.74 33.87
N SER A 116 -14.01 -2.09 34.79
CA SER A 116 -15.46 -2.24 34.90
C SER A 116 -16.21 -1.46 33.80
N VAL A 117 -15.56 -0.49 33.19
CA VAL A 117 -16.12 0.29 32.08
C VAL A 117 -16.27 -0.57 30.83
N ARG A 118 -17.48 -0.58 30.27
CA ARG A 118 -17.79 -1.34 29.06
C ARG A 118 -16.94 -0.86 27.88
N VAL A 119 -16.26 -1.80 27.23
CA VAL A 119 -15.54 -1.55 25.97
C VAL A 119 -16.48 -1.84 24.80
N LEU A 120 -16.64 -0.87 23.91
CA LEU A 120 -17.48 -1.00 22.72
C LEU A 120 -16.60 -1.23 21.49
N ASP A 121 -16.99 -2.21 20.67
CA ASP A 121 -16.34 -2.44 19.40
C ASP A 121 -16.72 -1.32 18.39
N GLN A 122 -15.74 -0.55 17.97
CA GLN A 122 -15.94 0.56 17.03
C GLN A 122 -16.56 0.09 15.70
N SER A 123 -16.27 -1.12 15.26
CA SER A 123 -16.83 -1.68 14.02
C SER A 123 -18.34 -1.96 14.13
N ARG A 124 -18.86 -2.03 15.35
CA ARG A 124 -20.27 -2.29 15.68
C ARG A 124 -20.99 -1.08 16.28
N ILE A 125 -20.44 0.11 16.11
CA ILE A 125 -21.00 1.31 16.75
C ILE A 125 -22.46 1.58 16.37
N GLY A 126 -22.84 1.34 15.11
CA GLY A 126 -24.24 1.47 14.66
C GLY A 126 -25.18 0.56 15.45
N PRO A 127 -25.04 -0.77 15.40
CA PRO A 127 -25.82 -1.71 16.20
C PRO A 127 -25.82 -1.38 17.70
N ILE A 128 -24.68 -1.02 18.27
CA ILE A 128 -24.57 -0.69 19.69
C ILE A 128 -25.41 0.53 20.05
N LEU A 129 -25.40 1.58 19.23
CA LEU A 129 -26.18 2.80 19.47
C LEU A 129 -27.69 2.60 19.25
N THR A 130 -28.06 1.65 18.38
CA THR A 130 -29.48 1.30 18.14
C THR A 130 -30.03 0.26 19.09
N GLY A 131 -29.22 -0.24 20.01
CA GLY A 131 -29.67 -1.16 21.07
C GLY A 131 -29.48 -2.65 20.70
N ASP A 132 -28.85 -2.97 19.60
CA ASP A 132 -28.47 -4.35 19.31
C ASP A 132 -27.34 -4.79 20.27
N LYS A 133 -27.56 -5.91 20.98
CA LYS A 133 -26.61 -6.41 21.98
C LYS A 133 -25.52 -7.27 21.38
#